data_076f2692b432bb611e1f18570ec87efa
#
_entry.id   076f2692b432bb611e1f18570ec87efa
#
_cell.length_a   1.000
_cell.length_b   1.000
_cell.length_c   1.000
_cell.angle_alpha   90.00
_cell.angle_beta   90.00
_cell.angle_gamma   90.00
#
_symmetry.space_group_name_H-M   'P 1'
#
loop_
_entity.id
_entity.type
_entity.pdbx_description
1 polymer ?
#
loop_
_entity_poly.entity_id
_entity_poly.type
_entity_poly.pdbx_seq_one_letter_code
_entity_poly.pdbx_strand_id
1 'polypeptide(L)'
;MGRGLGIGLVLAGTLAMAFPAAAGPWTREQATAQFILKYEVMRAERGFDLDGNSQPLLAERRDSSLSLYAEYGLTDRLMLVLKTDWQSGSDAFVDYEGRGPLEIGLAWQVYRDPANAVALQVSYADGGEGRNAGYAAPGEGTADWEVRLSAGRSVTPPQPVLGLQSVFVDVQGARRFRQGLEDETRVDVTLGGRFGRDWMVLGQLYGGQVDNGGPRWLSAETSVVRDLGDWSLQVGWRTALDGRETPQSEGWLVGVWRRF
;
A
#
# COMPACT_ATOMS: atom_id res chain seq x y z
N MET A 1 53.21 44.60 -0.53
CA MET A 1 51.87 44.63 0.14
C MET A 1 50.85 44.23 -0.90
N GLY A 2 50.39 42.97 -0.89
CA GLY A 2 49.36 42.43 -1.79
C GLY A 2 48.53 41.42 -1.01
N ARG A 3 47.31 41.80 -0.60
CA ARG A 3 46.38 40.94 0.09
C ARG A 3 45.62 40.13 -0.93
N GLY A 4 45.84 38.80 -0.96
CA GLY A 4 45.01 37.86 -1.69
C GLY A 4 43.73 37.57 -0.90
N LEU A 5 42.56 37.88 -1.46
CA LEU A 5 41.26 37.45 -0.98
C LEU A 5 41.03 35.99 -1.44
N GLY A 6 41.06 35.06 -0.49
CA GLY A 6 40.60 33.71 -0.74
C GLY A 6 39.07 33.67 -0.67
N ILE A 7 38.42 33.38 -1.81
CA ILE A 7 36.99 33.09 -1.88
C ILE A 7 36.79 31.63 -1.51
N GLY A 8 36.33 31.41 -0.29
CA GLY A 8 35.89 30.09 0.15
C GLY A 8 34.56 29.70 -0.50
N LEU A 9 34.60 28.73 -1.41
CA LEU A 9 33.42 28.13 -2.01
C LEU A 9 32.79 27.20 -0.99
N VAL A 10 31.71 27.65 -0.34
CA VAL A 10 30.88 26.77 0.51
C VAL A 10 30.01 25.95 -0.42
N LEU A 11 30.39 24.71 -0.67
CA LEU A 11 29.53 23.70 -1.28
C LEU A 11 28.44 23.33 -0.27
N ALA A 12 27.25 23.95 -0.40
CA ALA A 12 26.05 23.47 0.23
C ALA A 12 25.64 22.15 -0.44
N GLY A 13 26.02 21.03 0.17
CA GLY A 13 25.56 19.72 -0.23
C GLY A 13 24.07 19.63 0.09
N THR A 14 23.22 19.70 -0.92
CA THR A 14 21.81 19.32 -0.82
C THR A 14 21.78 17.83 -0.55
N LEU A 15 21.53 17.43 0.71
CA LEU A 15 21.13 16.09 1.06
C LEU A 15 19.80 15.81 0.33
N ALA A 16 19.86 15.08 -0.77
CA ALA A 16 18.69 14.50 -1.38
C ALA A 16 18.10 13.50 -0.38
N MET A 17 17.08 13.92 0.36
CA MET A 17 16.32 13.01 1.19
C MET A 17 15.65 12.00 0.27
N ALA A 18 16.04 10.72 0.37
CA ALA A 18 15.38 9.63 -0.30
C ALA A 18 14.01 9.45 0.37
N PHE A 19 12.95 9.99 -0.26
CA PHE A 19 11.59 9.76 0.22
C PHE A 19 11.24 8.29 0.01
N PRO A 20 10.80 7.55 1.06
CA PRO A 20 10.28 6.21 0.90
C PRO A 20 9.00 6.25 0.07
N ALA A 21 8.79 5.21 -0.71
CA ALA A 21 7.58 5.04 -1.50
C ALA A 21 6.39 4.75 -0.59
N ALA A 22 5.35 5.49 -0.81
CA ALA A 22 3.94 5.35 -0.41
C ALA A 22 3.57 4.51 0.82
N ALA A 23 2.68 5.09 1.65
CA ALA A 23 1.87 4.43 2.67
C ALA A 23 2.65 3.64 3.73
N GLY A 24 3.56 4.31 4.39
CA GLY A 24 4.28 3.78 5.53
C GLY A 24 4.22 4.76 6.71
N PRO A 25 5.07 4.60 7.72
CA PRO A 25 5.12 5.48 8.88
C PRO A 25 5.70 6.87 8.58
N TRP A 26 6.14 7.12 7.34
CA TRP A 26 6.70 8.42 6.94
C TRP A 26 5.60 9.33 6.39
N THR A 27 5.25 10.36 7.15
CA THR A 27 4.30 11.39 6.69
C THR A 27 4.91 12.27 5.60
N ARG A 28 4.04 12.84 4.75
CA ARG A 28 4.42 13.84 3.76
C ARG A 28 4.82 15.15 4.46
N GLU A 29 5.73 15.90 3.85
CA GLU A 29 6.03 17.27 4.25
C GLU A 29 4.77 18.15 4.15
N GLN A 30 4.70 19.20 4.97
CA GLN A 30 3.55 20.10 4.95
C GLN A 30 3.29 20.66 3.56
N ALA A 31 2.02 20.69 3.16
CA ALA A 31 1.54 21.19 1.86
C ALA A 31 2.05 20.41 0.64
N THR A 32 2.60 19.20 0.81
CA THR A 32 2.91 18.28 -0.29
C THR A 32 1.87 17.18 -0.40
N ALA A 33 1.69 16.67 -1.61
CA ALA A 33 0.72 15.62 -1.89
C ALA A 33 1.32 14.50 -2.75
N GLN A 34 0.76 13.30 -2.63
CA GLN A 34 0.98 12.21 -3.58
C GLN A 34 -0.35 11.56 -3.91
N PHE A 35 -0.52 11.28 -5.20
CA PHE A 35 -1.63 10.48 -5.71
C PHE A 35 -1.06 9.24 -6.40
N ILE A 36 -1.71 8.10 -6.17
CA ILE A 36 -1.41 6.83 -6.85
C ILE A 36 -2.72 6.33 -7.43
N LEU A 37 -2.77 6.29 -8.75
CA LEU A 37 -3.84 5.63 -9.49
C LEU A 37 -3.32 4.27 -9.92
N LYS A 38 -4.00 3.18 -9.52
CA LYS A 38 -3.59 1.80 -9.79
C LYS A 38 -4.75 1.02 -10.40
N TYR A 39 -4.46 0.34 -11.49
CA TYR A 39 -5.37 -0.62 -12.11
C TYR A 39 -4.86 -2.04 -11.88
N GLU A 40 -5.75 -2.91 -11.41
CA GLU A 40 -5.46 -4.32 -11.12
C GLU A 40 -6.44 -5.22 -11.87
N VAL A 41 -5.95 -6.35 -12.34
CA VAL A 41 -6.77 -7.44 -12.88
C VAL A 41 -6.36 -8.73 -12.21
N MET A 42 -7.28 -9.35 -11.50
CA MET A 42 -7.05 -10.55 -10.71
C MET A 42 -7.95 -11.68 -11.20
N ARG A 43 -7.45 -12.91 -11.20
CA ARG A 43 -8.18 -14.12 -11.57
C ARG A 43 -7.97 -15.20 -10.53
N ALA A 44 -8.98 -16.04 -10.34
CA ALA A 44 -8.87 -17.23 -9.51
C ALA A 44 -9.70 -18.37 -10.11
N GLU A 45 -9.06 -19.50 -10.40
CA GLU A 45 -9.70 -20.76 -10.76
C GLU A 45 -9.89 -21.67 -9.54
N ARG A 46 -9.21 -21.34 -8.45
CA ARG A 46 -9.19 -22.08 -7.19
C ARG A 46 -9.45 -21.13 -6.02
N GLY A 47 -9.87 -21.69 -4.90
CA GLY A 47 -10.02 -21.01 -3.63
C GLY A 47 -9.54 -21.88 -2.49
N PHE A 48 -9.39 -21.31 -1.32
CA PHE A 48 -9.07 -22.01 -0.09
C PHE A 48 -10.38 -22.35 0.65
N ASP A 49 -10.54 -23.61 1.04
CA ASP A 49 -11.68 -24.08 1.83
C ASP A 49 -11.55 -23.69 3.33
N LEU A 50 -12.47 -24.17 4.16
CA LEU A 50 -12.49 -23.95 5.63
C LEU A 50 -11.21 -24.45 6.33
N ASP A 51 -10.56 -25.47 5.80
CA ASP A 51 -9.33 -26.04 6.33
C ASP A 51 -8.06 -25.40 5.73
N GLY A 52 -8.22 -24.50 4.77
CA GLY A 52 -7.12 -23.86 4.03
C GLY A 52 -6.58 -24.69 2.88
N ASN A 53 -7.26 -25.77 2.47
CA ASN A 53 -6.86 -26.55 1.32
C ASN A 53 -7.32 -25.87 0.02
N SER A 54 -6.47 -25.88 -1.00
CA SER A 54 -6.80 -25.35 -2.31
C SER A 54 -7.80 -26.26 -3.03
N GLN A 55 -8.96 -25.72 -3.43
CA GLN A 55 -10.05 -26.40 -4.14
C GLN A 55 -10.41 -25.66 -5.42
N PRO A 56 -10.86 -26.35 -6.48
CA PRO A 56 -11.41 -25.68 -7.66
C PRO A 56 -12.63 -24.85 -7.29
N LEU A 57 -12.75 -23.65 -7.85
CA LEU A 57 -13.98 -22.87 -7.82
C LEU A 57 -15.01 -23.43 -8.81
N LEU A 58 -16.30 -23.15 -8.57
CA LEU A 58 -17.39 -23.55 -9.47
C LEU A 58 -17.29 -22.89 -10.86
N ALA A 59 -16.75 -21.67 -10.91
CA ALA A 59 -16.38 -20.94 -12.13
C ALA A 59 -15.15 -20.10 -11.84
N GLU A 60 -14.43 -19.67 -12.88
CA GLU A 60 -13.34 -18.71 -12.75
C GLU A 60 -13.89 -17.40 -12.15
N ARG A 61 -13.27 -16.93 -11.07
CA ARG A 61 -13.51 -15.60 -10.53
C ARG A 61 -12.57 -14.60 -11.21
N ARG A 62 -13.12 -13.49 -11.66
CA ARG A 62 -12.38 -12.37 -12.26
C ARG A 62 -12.77 -11.10 -11.52
N ASP A 63 -11.78 -10.35 -11.06
CA ASP A 63 -11.96 -9.06 -10.44
C ASP A 63 -11.02 -8.06 -11.11
N SER A 64 -11.50 -6.83 -11.34
CA SER A 64 -10.68 -5.70 -11.74
C SER A 64 -11.01 -4.50 -10.89
N SER A 65 -10.02 -3.66 -10.61
CA SER A 65 -10.22 -2.43 -9.86
C SER A 65 -9.35 -1.30 -10.39
N LEU A 66 -9.92 -0.11 -10.43
CA LEU A 66 -9.21 1.15 -10.61
C LEU A 66 -9.23 1.88 -9.28
N SER A 67 -8.11 1.86 -8.57
CA SER A 67 -7.98 2.42 -7.22
C SER A 67 -7.23 3.74 -7.21
N LEU A 68 -7.68 4.66 -6.37
CA LEU A 68 -7.02 5.90 -6.03
C LEU A 68 -6.58 5.85 -4.57
N TYR A 69 -5.29 6.07 -4.35
CA TYR A 69 -4.70 6.34 -3.06
C TYR A 69 -4.13 7.74 -3.07
N ALA A 70 -4.46 8.56 -2.07
CA ALA A 70 -3.97 9.93 -1.96
C ALA A 70 -3.48 10.23 -0.56
N GLU A 71 -2.41 10.99 -0.47
CA GLU A 71 -1.81 11.50 0.75
C GLU A 71 -1.62 13.02 0.64
N TYR A 72 -1.89 13.74 1.73
CA TYR A 72 -1.64 15.17 1.83
C TYR A 72 -1.05 15.52 3.21
N GLY A 73 0.12 16.15 3.23
CA GLY A 73 0.77 16.63 4.46
C GLY A 73 0.07 17.86 5.02
N LEU A 74 -0.69 17.69 6.10
CA LEU A 74 -1.29 18.80 6.86
C LEU A 74 -0.22 19.55 7.66
N THR A 75 0.71 18.80 8.23
CA THR A 75 1.94 19.26 8.88
C THR A 75 3.04 18.25 8.57
N ASP A 76 4.28 18.50 8.95
CA ASP A 76 5.38 17.53 8.77
C ASP A 76 5.18 16.21 9.53
N ARG A 77 4.18 16.14 10.43
CA ARG A 77 3.88 14.96 11.24
C ARG A 77 2.43 14.48 11.17
N LEU A 78 1.56 15.22 10.49
CA LEU A 78 0.14 14.87 10.35
C LEU A 78 -0.22 14.85 8.86
N MET A 79 -0.79 13.75 8.41
CA MET A 79 -1.11 13.49 7.03
C MET A 79 -2.56 13.03 6.89
N LEU A 80 -3.25 13.59 5.90
CA LEU A 80 -4.55 13.09 5.44
C LEU A 80 -4.30 11.95 4.46
N VAL A 81 -5.08 10.87 4.58
CA VAL A 81 -5.06 9.71 3.69
C VAL A 81 -6.46 9.50 3.12
N LEU A 82 -6.55 9.27 1.83
CA LEU A 82 -7.79 8.92 1.14
C LEU A 82 -7.55 7.68 0.29
N LYS A 83 -8.51 6.73 0.33
CA LYS A 83 -8.51 5.54 -0.52
C LYS A 83 -9.91 5.32 -1.06
N THR A 84 -10.00 4.98 -2.32
CA THR A 84 -11.24 4.51 -2.96
C THR A 84 -10.91 3.73 -4.21
N ASP A 85 -11.86 2.96 -4.71
CA ASP A 85 -11.72 2.26 -5.99
C ASP A 85 -13.06 2.11 -6.70
N TRP A 86 -12.98 1.89 -8.00
CA TRP A 86 -14.05 1.41 -8.84
C TRP A 86 -13.75 -0.02 -9.22
N GLN A 87 -14.66 -0.91 -8.96
CA GLN A 87 -14.49 -2.34 -9.09
C GLN A 87 -15.47 -2.91 -10.09
N SER A 88 -15.05 -3.94 -10.82
CA SER A 88 -15.94 -4.81 -11.58
C SER A 88 -15.42 -6.24 -11.53
N GLY A 89 -16.32 -7.19 -11.57
CA GLY A 89 -15.92 -8.60 -11.55
C GLY A 89 -17.08 -9.56 -11.72
N SER A 90 -16.73 -10.83 -11.82
CA SER A 90 -17.66 -11.93 -11.96
C SER A 90 -17.16 -13.18 -11.25
N ASP A 91 -18.09 -13.96 -10.74
CA ASP A 91 -17.85 -15.31 -10.23
C ASP A 91 -19.02 -16.24 -10.58
N ALA A 92 -19.09 -17.43 -9.97
CA ALA A 92 -20.14 -18.39 -10.24
C ALA A 92 -21.56 -17.92 -9.86
N PHE A 93 -21.68 -16.84 -9.08
CA PHE A 93 -22.93 -16.43 -8.43
C PHE A 93 -23.38 -15.04 -8.83
N VAL A 94 -22.44 -14.13 -9.18
CA VAL A 94 -22.75 -12.72 -9.39
C VAL A 94 -21.75 -12.06 -10.36
N ASP A 95 -22.29 -11.19 -11.20
CA ASP A 95 -21.56 -10.14 -11.90
C ASP A 95 -21.81 -8.82 -11.16
N TYR A 96 -20.77 -8.01 -10.97
CA TYR A 96 -20.91 -6.74 -10.27
C TYR A 96 -20.03 -5.65 -10.87
N GLU A 97 -20.49 -4.41 -10.73
CA GLU A 97 -19.73 -3.21 -11.02
C GLU A 97 -20.19 -2.11 -10.06
N GLY A 98 -19.24 -1.39 -9.45
CA GLY A 98 -19.57 -0.31 -8.53
C GLY A 98 -18.34 0.22 -7.77
N ARG A 99 -18.59 1.26 -7.00
CA ARG A 99 -17.60 1.81 -6.07
C ARG A 99 -17.32 0.79 -4.96
N GLY A 100 -16.06 0.54 -4.68
CA GLY A 100 -15.62 -0.12 -3.45
C GLY A 100 -15.65 0.83 -2.24
N PRO A 101 -14.99 0.52 -1.14
CA PRO A 101 -14.95 1.39 0.04
C PRO A 101 -14.35 2.77 -0.26
N LEU A 102 -14.93 3.82 0.32
CA LEU A 102 -14.33 5.14 0.38
C LEU A 102 -13.78 5.36 1.78
N GLU A 103 -12.46 5.31 1.92
CA GLU A 103 -11.76 5.46 3.20
C GLU A 103 -11.09 6.82 3.30
N ILE A 104 -11.32 7.51 4.43
CA ILE A 104 -10.61 8.74 4.81
C ILE A 104 -9.97 8.53 6.18
N GLY A 105 -8.71 8.95 6.33
CA GLY A 105 -7.94 8.75 7.55
C GLY A 105 -6.98 9.88 7.85
N LEU A 106 -6.58 9.94 9.12
CA LEU A 106 -5.52 10.79 9.61
C LEU A 106 -4.38 9.92 10.14
N ALA A 107 -3.18 10.12 9.62
CA ALA A 107 -1.95 9.49 10.08
C ALA A 107 -1.08 10.49 10.82
N TRP A 108 -0.70 10.15 12.04
CA TRP A 108 0.18 10.94 12.90
C TRP A 108 1.51 10.22 13.10
N GLN A 109 2.61 10.84 12.66
CA GLN A 109 3.96 10.34 12.88
C GLN A 109 4.40 10.65 14.30
N VAL A 110 4.27 9.65 15.18
CA VAL A 110 4.56 9.78 16.63
C VAL A 110 6.06 9.79 16.90
N TYR A 111 6.85 9.13 16.04
CA TYR A 111 8.31 9.08 16.14
C TYR A 111 8.97 9.19 14.76
N ARG A 112 10.09 9.90 14.68
CA ARG A 112 10.94 9.97 13.47
C ARG A 112 12.37 10.31 13.87
N ASP A 113 13.31 9.55 13.32
CA ASP A 113 14.72 9.90 13.21
C ASP A 113 15.21 9.72 11.75
N PRO A 114 16.48 9.93 11.42
CA PRO A 114 16.96 9.80 10.03
C PRO A 114 16.74 8.42 9.39
N ALA A 115 16.63 7.36 10.19
CA ALA A 115 16.50 5.99 9.72
C ALA A 115 15.13 5.37 10.02
N ASN A 116 14.46 5.78 11.08
CA ASN A 116 13.27 5.10 11.60
C ASN A 116 12.07 6.05 11.69
N ALA A 117 10.87 5.50 11.52
CA ALA A 117 9.63 6.20 11.75
C ALA A 117 8.58 5.28 12.37
N VAL A 118 7.67 5.85 13.17
CA VAL A 118 6.48 5.18 13.69
C VAL A 118 5.30 6.12 13.52
N ALA A 119 4.18 5.61 13.02
CA ALA A 119 2.95 6.37 12.85
C ALA A 119 1.73 5.60 13.34
N LEU A 120 0.76 6.34 13.85
CA LEU A 120 -0.57 5.88 14.18
C LEU A 120 -1.57 6.49 13.18
N GLN A 121 -2.44 5.67 12.60
CA GLN A 121 -3.49 6.12 11.71
C GLN A 121 -4.86 5.68 12.25
N VAL A 122 -5.83 6.57 12.14
CA VAL A 122 -7.24 6.26 12.33
C VAL A 122 -7.98 6.61 11.05
N SER A 123 -8.79 5.68 10.54
CA SER A 123 -9.55 5.82 9.31
C SER A 123 -11.01 5.46 9.54
N TYR A 124 -11.88 6.11 8.77
CA TYR A 124 -13.26 5.71 8.56
C TYR A 124 -13.45 5.34 7.09
N ALA A 125 -14.16 4.25 6.83
CA ALA A 125 -14.54 3.85 5.49
C ALA A 125 -16.06 3.72 5.39
N ASP A 126 -16.60 4.26 4.31
CA ASP A 126 -17.98 4.06 3.88
C ASP A 126 -18.01 2.97 2.81
N GLY A 127 -18.83 1.93 3.02
CA GLY A 127 -18.97 0.82 2.10
C GLY A 127 -19.51 1.24 0.75
N GLY A 128 -19.19 0.47 -0.28
CA GLY A 128 -19.66 0.68 -1.64
C GLY A 128 -20.52 -0.47 -2.15
N GLU A 129 -20.89 -0.40 -3.42
CA GLU A 129 -21.65 -1.42 -4.14
C GLU A 129 -20.76 -2.58 -4.62
N GLY A 130 -19.45 -2.33 -4.71
CA GLY A 130 -18.44 -3.33 -4.97
C GLY A 130 -18.14 -4.22 -3.75
N ARG A 131 -17.06 -4.97 -3.78
CA ARG A 131 -16.65 -5.80 -2.64
C ARG A 131 -15.95 -4.93 -1.59
N ASN A 132 -16.58 -4.79 -0.42
CA ASN A 132 -16.02 -4.05 0.71
C ASN A 132 -14.96 -4.87 1.48
N ALA A 133 -14.87 -6.16 1.19
CA ALA A 133 -13.75 -7.05 1.53
C ALA A 133 -13.58 -8.10 0.43
N GLY A 134 -12.36 -8.56 0.19
CA GLY A 134 -12.07 -9.51 -0.89
C GLY A 134 -12.76 -10.87 -0.75
N TYR A 135 -13.19 -11.22 0.45
CA TYR A 135 -13.94 -12.44 0.78
C TYR A 135 -15.46 -12.23 0.84
N ALA A 136 -15.95 -10.99 0.90
CA ALA A 136 -17.37 -10.68 1.02
C ALA A 136 -18.07 -10.65 -0.35
N ALA A 137 -19.39 -10.80 -0.35
CA ALA A 137 -20.18 -10.53 -1.54
C ALA A 137 -20.21 -9.03 -1.86
N PRO A 138 -20.47 -8.63 -3.11
CA PRO A 138 -20.62 -7.22 -3.46
C PRO A 138 -21.73 -6.55 -2.65
N GLY A 139 -21.48 -5.32 -2.16
CA GLY A 139 -22.40 -4.54 -1.35
C GLY A 139 -22.50 -4.96 0.13
N GLU A 140 -21.86 -6.04 0.56
CA GLU A 140 -21.80 -6.40 1.97
C GLU A 140 -20.82 -5.52 2.75
N GLY A 141 -21.23 -5.12 3.98
CA GLY A 141 -20.51 -4.19 4.83
C GLY A 141 -20.87 -2.73 4.50
N THR A 142 -21.19 -1.95 5.53
CA THR A 142 -21.69 -0.58 5.35
C THR A 142 -20.70 0.48 5.79
N ALA A 143 -19.99 0.25 6.89
CA ALA A 143 -19.01 1.19 7.41
C ALA A 143 -17.95 0.49 8.25
N ASP A 144 -16.74 1.02 8.24
CA ASP A 144 -15.64 0.49 9.00
C ASP A 144 -14.88 1.63 9.72
N TRP A 145 -14.37 1.32 10.92
CA TRP A 145 -13.31 2.08 11.56
C TRP A 145 -12.05 1.26 11.59
N GLU A 146 -10.92 1.86 11.25
CA GLU A 146 -9.62 1.20 11.34
C GLU A 146 -8.65 1.99 12.21
N VAL A 147 -7.95 1.30 13.11
CA VAL A 147 -6.77 1.81 13.81
C VAL A 147 -5.57 1.03 13.33
N ARG A 148 -4.55 1.74 12.84
CA ARG A 148 -3.34 1.17 12.23
C ARG A 148 -2.10 1.74 12.89
N LEU A 149 -1.19 0.87 13.29
CA LEU A 149 0.17 1.22 13.74
C LEU A 149 1.15 0.80 12.65
N SER A 150 2.03 1.71 12.25
CA SER A 150 3.07 1.48 11.25
C SER A 150 4.44 1.78 11.83
N ALA A 151 5.43 0.93 11.54
CA ALA A 151 6.82 1.12 11.92
C ALA A 151 7.74 0.82 10.74
N GLY A 152 8.69 1.68 10.46
CA GLY A 152 9.59 1.50 9.33
C GLY A 152 11.02 1.90 9.62
N ARG A 153 11.91 1.30 8.85
CA ARG A 153 13.34 1.60 8.85
C ARG A 153 13.87 1.73 7.44
N SER A 154 14.64 2.79 7.19
CA SER A 154 15.37 3.01 5.93
C SER A 154 16.87 3.03 6.20
N VAL A 155 17.62 2.35 5.35
CA VAL A 155 19.09 2.26 5.44
C VAL A 155 19.68 2.68 4.10
N THR A 156 20.62 3.65 4.14
CA THR A 156 21.41 4.05 2.99
C THR A 156 22.83 3.56 3.21
N PRO A 157 23.34 2.58 2.42
CA PRO A 157 24.69 2.11 2.58
C PRO A 157 25.70 3.23 2.24
N PRO A 158 26.88 3.27 2.89
CA PRO A 158 27.88 4.30 2.65
C PRO A 158 28.37 4.36 1.19
N GLN A 159 28.30 3.23 0.48
CA GLN A 159 28.54 3.12 -0.95
C GLN A 159 27.46 2.24 -1.59
N PRO A 160 27.00 2.56 -2.81
CA PRO A 160 26.03 1.71 -3.50
C PRO A 160 26.58 0.29 -3.71
N VAL A 161 25.80 -0.72 -3.34
CA VAL A 161 26.13 -2.14 -3.56
C VAL A 161 25.27 -2.64 -4.71
N LEU A 162 25.88 -3.07 -5.81
CA LEU A 162 25.18 -3.51 -7.03
C LEU A 162 24.15 -2.48 -7.55
N GLY A 163 24.43 -1.18 -7.40
CA GLY A 163 23.54 -0.10 -7.77
C GLY A 163 22.44 0.20 -6.77
N LEU A 164 22.32 -0.57 -5.69
CA LEU A 164 21.38 -0.36 -4.59
C LEU A 164 21.81 0.84 -3.75
N GLN A 165 20.99 1.88 -3.71
CA GLN A 165 21.27 3.14 -3.00
C GLN A 165 20.65 3.19 -1.61
N SER A 166 19.47 2.65 -1.45
CA SER A 166 18.80 2.54 -0.16
C SER A 166 17.86 1.33 -0.12
N VAL A 167 17.64 0.83 1.08
CA VAL A 167 16.65 -0.21 1.37
C VAL A 167 15.77 0.29 2.50
N PHE A 168 14.49 0.01 2.42
CA PHE A 168 13.57 0.26 3.53
C PHE A 168 12.69 -0.96 3.78
N VAL A 169 12.28 -1.09 5.02
CA VAL A 169 11.26 -2.02 5.47
C VAL A 169 10.19 -1.23 6.21
N ASP A 170 8.94 -1.59 6.00
CA ASP A 170 7.78 -1.08 6.70
C ASP A 170 6.90 -2.25 7.13
N VAL A 171 6.47 -2.23 8.39
CA VAL A 171 5.55 -3.22 8.97
C VAL A 171 4.37 -2.48 9.56
N GLN A 172 3.17 -2.92 9.22
CA GLN A 172 1.93 -2.32 9.67
C GLN A 172 1.04 -3.38 10.30
N GLY A 173 0.43 -3.05 11.44
CA GLY A 173 -0.62 -3.83 12.06
C GLY A 173 -1.89 -2.99 12.18
N ALA A 174 -3.04 -3.55 11.84
CA ALA A 174 -4.30 -2.83 11.90
C ALA A 174 -5.41 -3.69 12.52
N ARG A 175 -6.32 -3.01 13.22
CA ARG A 175 -7.59 -3.55 13.65
C ARG A 175 -8.70 -2.77 12.96
N ARG A 176 -9.60 -3.49 12.27
CA ARG A 176 -10.76 -2.94 11.58
C ARG A 176 -12.03 -3.40 12.27
N PHE A 177 -12.81 -2.45 12.73
CA PHE A 177 -14.13 -2.62 13.35
C PHE A 177 -15.19 -2.38 12.26
N ARG A 178 -16.04 -3.37 12.01
CA ARG A 178 -16.86 -3.40 10.81
C ARG A 178 -18.36 -3.42 11.13
N GLN A 179 -19.14 -2.78 10.28
CA GLN A 179 -20.61 -2.85 10.33
C GLN A 179 -21.13 -3.69 9.15
N GLY A 180 -21.87 -4.75 9.49
CA GLY A 180 -22.41 -5.69 8.50
C GLY A 180 -21.43 -6.78 8.07
N LEU A 181 -20.22 -6.79 8.62
CA LEU A 181 -19.22 -7.85 8.52
C LEU A 181 -18.57 -8.05 9.90
N GLU A 182 -17.92 -9.20 10.11
CA GLU A 182 -17.13 -9.44 11.31
C GLU A 182 -15.85 -8.58 11.30
N ASP A 183 -15.37 -8.22 12.48
CA ASP A 183 -14.13 -7.48 12.67
C ASP A 183 -12.92 -8.27 12.18
N GLU A 184 -11.87 -7.55 11.77
CA GLU A 184 -10.66 -8.19 11.25
C GLU A 184 -9.36 -7.56 11.76
N THR A 185 -8.31 -8.37 11.82
CA THR A 185 -6.93 -7.95 12.07
C THR A 185 -6.13 -8.08 10.79
N ARG A 186 -5.31 -7.07 10.47
CA ARG A 186 -4.45 -7.04 9.27
C ARG A 186 -3.00 -6.83 9.65
N VAL A 187 -2.11 -7.42 8.86
CA VAL A 187 -0.66 -7.17 8.93
C VAL A 187 -0.13 -7.02 7.53
N ASP A 188 0.53 -5.91 7.25
CA ASP A 188 1.14 -5.62 5.97
C ASP A 188 2.64 -5.42 6.16
N VAL A 189 3.45 -5.94 5.24
CA VAL A 189 4.91 -5.77 5.25
C VAL A 189 5.34 -5.32 3.87
N THR A 190 6.14 -4.26 3.80
CA THR A 190 6.76 -3.77 2.57
C THR A 190 8.27 -3.77 2.72
N LEU A 191 8.96 -4.37 1.77
CA LEU A 191 10.40 -4.26 1.57
C LEU A 191 10.64 -3.53 0.25
N GLY A 192 11.39 -2.43 0.27
CA GLY A 192 11.72 -1.67 -0.92
C GLY A 192 13.21 -1.45 -1.07
N GLY A 193 13.68 -1.46 -2.31
CA GLY A 193 15.07 -1.13 -2.68
C GLY A 193 15.10 -0.10 -3.81
N ARG A 194 15.91 0.96 -3.65
CA ARG A 194 16.15 1.96 -4.71
C ARG A 194 17.44 1.66 -5.43
N PHE A 195 17.37 1.59 -6.76
CA PHE A 195 18.49 1.27 -7.64
C PHE A 195 18.75 2.43 -8.60
N GLY A 196 19.99 2.85 -8.69
CA GLY A 196 20.34 4.02 -9.48
C GLY A 196 19.55 5.25 -9.02
N ARG A 197 19.18 6.12 -9.95
CA ARG A 197 18.42 7.35 -9.63
C ARG A 197 16.91 7.18 -9.72
N ASP A 198 16.45 6.27 -10.58
CA ASP A 198 15.08 6.30 -11.07
C ASP A 198 14.33 4.97 -10.87
N TRP A 199 14.95 3.94 -10.31
CA TRP A 199 14.33 2.63 -10.16
C TRP A 199 14.11 2.26 -8.71
N MET A 200 12.95 1.66 -8.45
CA MET A 200 12.64 1.05 -7.17
C MET A 200 11.97 -0.31 -7.40
N VAL A 201 12.37 -1.27 -6.58
CA VAL A 201 11.74 -2.60 -6.52
C VAL A 201 11.04 -2.72 -5.18
N LEU A 202 9.82 -3.21 -5.19
CA LEU A 202 8.99 -3.45 -4.02
C LEU A 202 8.63 -4.93 -3.93
N GLY A 203 8.77 -5.49 -2.74
CA GLY A 203 8.16 -6.75 -2.33
C GLY A 203 7.21 -6.48 -1.17
N GLN A 204 5.96 -6.91 -1.28
CA GLN A 204 4.93 -6.63 -0.29
C GLN A 204 4.19 -7.91 0.10
N LEU A 205 3.86 -8.02 1.37
CA LEU A 205 3.00 -9.08 1.90
C LEU A 205 1.78 -8.42 2.54
N TYR A 206 0.62 -8.95 2.26
CA TYR A 206 -0.66 -8.51 2.80
C TYR A 206 -1.35 -9.69 3.46
N GLY A 207 -1.53 -9.62 4.76
CA GLY A 207 -2.18 -10.68 5.52
C GLY A 207 -3.32 -10.16 6.37
N GLY A 208 -4.27 -11.02 6.66
CA GLY A 208 -5.33 -10.70 7.60
C GLY A 208 -6.18 -11.90 7.96
N GLN A 209 -6.94 -11.71 9.01
CA GLN A 209 -7.86 -12.71 9.53
C GLN A 209 -9.10 -12.02 10.11
N VAL A 210 -10.24 -12.55 9.73
CA VAL A 210 -11.55 -12.22 10.31
C VAL A 210 -11.73 -12.97 11.63
N ASP A 211 -12.41 -12.33 12.58
CA ASP A 211 -12.69 -12.92 13.89
C ASP A 211 -13.53 -14.19 13.81
N ASN A 212 -13.69 -14.85 14.93
CA ASN A 212 -14.53 -16.05 15.11
C ASN A 212 -14.20 -17.21 14.15
N GLY A 213 -12.92 -17.28 13.70
CA GLY A 213 -12.50 -18.31 12.77
C GLY A 213 -12.95 -18.07 11.34
N GLY A 214 -13.32 -16.85 10.97
CA GLY A 214 -13.72 -16.45 9.64
C GLY A 214 -12.58 -16.45 8.61
N PRO A 215 -12.79 -15.86 7.42
CA PRO A 215 -11.81 -15.82 6.35
C PRO A 215 -10.41 -15.34 6.77
N ARG A 216 -9.38 -15.95 6.19
CA ARG A 216 -7.98 -15.58 6.37
C ARG A 216 -7.31 -15.49 5.00
N TRP A 217 -6.36 -14.58 4.85
CA TRP A 217 -5.60 -14.44 3.61
C TRP A 217 -4.14 -14.07 3.86
N LEU A 218 -3.30 -14.49 2.94
CA LEU A 218 -1.92 -14.04 2.79
C LEU A 218 -1.63 -13.90 1.29
N SER A 219 -1.25 -12.71 0.86
CA SER A 219 -0.89 -12.42 -0.54
C SER A 219 0.48 -11.77 -0.60
N ALA A 220 1.21 -12.04 -1.69
CA ALA A 220 2.45 -11.37 -2.04
C ALA A 220 2.29 -10.52 -3.30
N GLU A 221 2.93 -9.35 -3.31
CA GLU A 221 3.05 -8.50 -4.48
C GLU A 221 4.52 -8.18 -4.74
N THR A 222 4.94 -8.23 -5.98
CA THR A 222 6.25 -7.73 -6.42
C THR A 222 6.03 -6.68 -7.49
N SER A 223 6.65 -5.53 -7.35
CA SER A 223 6.50 -4.41 -8.28
C SER A 223 7.84 -3.77 -8.61
N VAL A 224 7.93 -3.24 -9.83
CA VAL A 224 9.00 -2.34 -10.26
C VAL A 224 8.38 -0.97 -10.50
N VAL A 225 9.01 0.06 -9.97
CA VAL A 225 8.60 1.45 -10.12
C VAL A 225 9.74 2.21 -10.79
N ARG A 226 9.40 3.01 -11.80
CA ARG A 226 10.31 3.94 -12.46
C ARG A 226 9.91 5.37 -12.19
N ASP A 227 10.81 6.13 -11.58
CA ASP A 227 10.64 7.56 -11.34
C ASP A 227 10.94 8.36 -12.63
N LEU A 228 10.09 9.32 -12.96
CA LEU A 228 10.15 10.21 -14.11
C LEU A 228 9.91 11.66 -13.64
N GLY A 229 10.75 12.13 -12.72
CA GLY A 229 10.56 13.39 -12.01
C GLY A 229 9.40 13.33 -11.02
N ASP A 230 8.39 14.19 -11.19
CA ASP A 230 7.21 14.19 -10.30
C ASP A 230 6.26 13.03 -10.58
N TRP A 231 6.44 12.28 -11.65
CA TRP A 231 5.67 11.11 -12.00
C TRP A 231 6.44 9.84 -11.71
N SER A 232 5.72 8.74 -11.47
CA SER A 232 6.31 7.40 -11.48
C SER A 232 5.35 6.41 -12.13
N LEU A 233 5.91 5.40 -12.79
CA LEU A 233 5.17 4.30 -13.37
C LEU A 233 5.48 3.02 -12.59
N GLN A 234 4.46 2.25 -12.26
CA GLN A 234 4.55 0.97 -11.56
C GLN A 234 3.98 -0.14 -12.41
N VAL A 235 4.65 -1.28 -12.41
CA VAL A 235 4.14 -2.55 -12.94
C VAL A 235 4.43 -3.62 -11.91
N GLY A 236 3.49 -4.51 -11.66
CA GLY A 236 3.65 -5.56 -10.68
C GLY A 236 2.77 -6.78 -10.94
N TRP A 237 2.98 -7.76 -10.08
CA TRP A 237 2.21 -8.99 -10.02
C TRP A 237 1.87 -9.29 -8.57
N ARG A 238 0.60 -9.66 -8.33
CA ARG A 238 0.14 -10.10 -7.00
C ARG A 238 -0.38 -11.53 -7.11
N THR A 239 -0.14 -12.32 -6.05
CA THR A 239 -0.65 -13.68 -5.93
C THR A 239 -1.03 -14.00 -4.50
N ALA A 240 -2.10 -14.76 -4.31
CA ALA A 240 -2.48 -15.34 -3.02
C ALA A 240 -1.55 -16.53 -2.72
N LEU A 241 -0.93 -16.53 -1.53
CA LEU A 241 -0.01 -17.56 -1.06
C LEU A 241 -0.70 -18.58 -0.17
N ASP A 242 -1.60 -18.10 0.71
CA ASP A 242 -2.34 -18.92 1.69
C ASP A 242 -3.69 -18.26 1.98
N GLY A 243 -4.65 -19.02 2.46
CA GLY A 243 -5.96 -18.51 2.80
C GLY A 243 -6.85 -19.53 3.50
N ARG A 244 -8.04 -19.05 3.87
CA ARG A 244 -9.19 -19.83 4.30
C ARG A 244 -10.44 -19.07 3.88
N GLU A 245 -11.37 -19.74 3.21
CA GLU A 245 -12.58 -19.14 2.66
C GLU A 245 -12.30 -17.90 1.77
N THR A 246 -11.20 -17.95 1.01
CA THR A 246 -10.76 -16.86 0.14
C THR A 246 -10.37 -17.39 -1.23
N PRO A 247 -10.52 -16.59 -2.30
CA PRO A 247 -10.05 -16.98 -3.62
C PRO A 247 -8.51 -17.02 -3.67
N GLN A 248 -7.97 -17.99 -4.38
CA GLN A 248 -6.54 -18.08 -4.71
C GLN A 248 -6.25 -17.22 -5.93
N SER A 249 -6.37 -15.90 -5.76
CA SER A 249 -6.26 -14.94 -6.84
C SER A 249 -4.82 -14.62 -7.19
N GLU A 250 -4.58 -14.38 -8.50
CA GLU A 250 -3.33 -13.83 -8.99
C GLU A 250 -3.59 -12.87 -10.16
N GLY A 251 -2.68 -11.94 -10.41
CA GLY A 251 -2.86 -11.02 -11.51
C GLY A 251 -1.89 -9.84 -11.57
N TRP A 252 -2.09 -9.05 -12.61
CA TRP A 252 -1.28 -7.89 -12.93
C TRP A 252 -1.79 -6.63 -12.27
N LEU A 253 -0.85 -5.73 -11.99
CA LEU A 253 -1.16 -4.35 -11.64
C LEU A 253 -0.27 -3.39 -12.44
N VAL A 254 -0.86 -2.23 -12.75
CA VAL A 254 -0.14 -1.08 -13.28
C VAL A 254 -0.53 0.15 -12.48
N GLY A 255 0.40 1.05 -12.22
CA GLY A 255 0.16 2.24 -11.44
C GLY A 255 0.85 3.47 -11.99
N VAL A 256 0.23 4.62 -11.77
CA VAL A 256 0.79 5.94 -12.05
C VAL A 256 0.77 6.72 -10.76
N TRP A 257 1.91 7.27 -10.39
CA TRP A 257 2.07 8.10 -9.20
C TRP A 257 2.33 9.53 -9.62
N ARG A 258 1.78 10.49 -8.89
CA ARG A 258 2.04 11.92 -9.06
C ARG A 258 2.35 12.55 -7.71
N ARG A 259 3.46 13.27 -7.66
CA ARG A 259 3.88 14.08 -6.49
C ARG A 259 3.73 15.56 -6.79
N PHE A 260 3.34 16.33 -5.76
CA PHE A 260 3.11 17.78 -5.82
C PHE A 260 3.81 18.48 -4.68
#